data_666f856c4cf5622589aca804c839472c
#
_entry.id   666f856c4cf5622589aca804c839472c
#
_cell.length_a   1.000
_cell.length_b   1.000
_cell.length_c   1.000
_cell.angle_alpha   90.00
_cell.angle_beta   90.00
_cell.angle_gamma   90.00
#
_symmetry.space_group_name_H-M   'P 1'
#
loop_
_entity.id
_entity.type
_entity.pdbx_description
1 polymer ?
#
loop_
_entity_poly.entity_id
_entity_poly.type
_entity_poly.pdbx_seq_one_letter_code
_entity_poly.pdbx_strand_id
1 'polypeptide(L)'
;MTTGSATSGSVTTMEHEAHNPALLHHFSSAQQQKNAASLGMWLFLVTEIMFFGGMFCAYLIYRVQHFNAFAAASQQLDIRMGAFNTAVLLVSSLTVVLAVKAAEVGKRKLLVGYLLVTVLLGLTFLVVKGFEYREKFEKHHVPGATFKFTDTFDDNGKQIPVNPKEAELFFSLYFAMTGMHALHMIIGCGLFTVLAVFAWRGHYSPGYYTPIENAGLYWHLVDIIWIYLFPLLYLISRHS
;
A
#
# COMPACT_ATOMS: atom_id res chain seq x y z
N MET A 1 64.17 -28.30 17.90
CA MET A 1 63.95 -26.84 18.02
C MET A 1 62.91 -26.46 17.07
N THR A 2 61.75 -26.23 17.58
CA THR A 2 60.49 -25.95 16.90
C THR A 2 59.96 -24.65 17.44
N THR A 3 59.70 -23.69 16.58
CA THR A 3 58.85 -22.53 16.86
C THR A 3 58.14 -22.23 15.55
N GLY A 4 56.86 -22.34 15.35
CA GLY A 4 55.81 -21.62 15.98
C GLY A 4 55.41 -20.47 15.06
N SER A 5 54.53 -20.72 14.05
CA SER A 5 53.88 -19.65 13.27
C SER A 5 52.38 -19.94 13.24
N ALA A 6 51.67 -19.31 14.14
CA ALA A 6 50.22 -19.18 14.08
C ALA A 6 49.83 -17.81 14.61
N THR A 7 48.97 -17.08 13.93
CA THR A 7 48.26 -15.84 14.23
C THR A 7 48.50 -14.70 13.27
N SER A 8 47.98 -14.82 12.07
CA SER A 8 47.84 -13.68 11.15
C SER A 8 46.48 -13.61 10.43
N GLY A 9 45.53 -14.50 10.76
CA GLY A 9 44.29 -14.61 10.02
C GLY A 9 43.07 -13.86 10.62
N SER A 10 43.14 -13.41 11.89
CA SER A 10 41.95 -12.86 12.58
C SER A 10 41.91 -11.32 12.66
N VAL A 11 42.99 -10.63 12.33
CA VAL A 11 43.04 -9.17 12.44
C VAL A 11 42.55 -8.48 11.16
N THR A 12 42.72 -9.11 10.01
CA THR A 12 42.34 -8.51 8.71
C THR A 12 40.86 -8.48 8.43
N THR A 13 40.06 -9.32 9.08
CA THR A 13 38.58 -9.32 8.92
C THR A 13 37.88 -8.24 9.73
N MET A 14 38.45 -7.82 10.86
CA MET A 14 37.85 -6.75 11.68
C MET A 14 38.16 -5.34 11.17
N GLU A 15 39.29 -5.12 10.49
CA GLU A 15 39.61 -3.80 9.94
C GLU A 15 38.79 -3.45 8.67
N HIS A 16 38.31 -4.44 7.93
CA HIS A 16 37.52 -4.18 6.71
C HIS A 16 36.05 -3.85 6.98
N GLU A 17 35.49 -4.25 8.14
CA GLU A 17 34.12 -3.85 8.55
C GLU A 17 34.04 -2.43 9.12
N ALA A 18 35.14 -1.88 9.64
CA ALA A 18 35.18 -0.56 10.24
C ALA A 18 35.02 0.63 9.29
N HIS A 19 34.99 0.40 7.95
CA HIS A 19 34.99 1.47 6.95
C HIS A 19 33.82 1.42 5.96
N ASN A 20 32.66 0.86 6.38
CA ASN A 20 31.47 0.93 5.56
C ASN A 20 30.73 2.26 5.83
N PRO A 21 30.74 3.25 4.89
CA PRO A 21 30.16 4.57 5.10
C PRO A 21 28.63 4.55 5.31
N ALA A 22 27.97 3.41 5.08
CA ALA A 22 26.54 3.19 5.30
C ALA A 22 26.23 2.63 6.70
N LEU A 23 27.25 2.27 7.50
CA LEU A 23 27.07 1.75 8.86
C LEU A 23 26.92 2.90 9.85
N LEU A 24 25.74 2.97 10.50
CA LEU A 24 25.48 3.94 11.54
C LEU A 24 26.23 3.56 12.83
N HIS A 25 26.77 4.55 13.54
CA HIS A 25 27.69 4.38 14.68
C HIS A 25 27.15 3.58 15.89
N HIS A 26 25.84 3.36 15.98
CA HIS A 26 25.20 2.56 17.05
C HIS A 26 25.05 1.09 16.70
N PHE A 27 25.42 0.66 15.51
CA PHE A 27 25.38 -0.75 15.12
C PHE A 27 26.76 -1.34 15.07
N SER A 28 26.93 -2.55 15.61
CA SER A 28 28.20 -3.25 15.61
C SER A 28 28.55 -3.86 14.27
N SER A 29 27.54 -4.09 13.40
CA SER A 29 27.74 -4.65 12.06
C SER A 29 26.62 -4.21 11.09
N ALA A 30 26.92 -4.21 9.79
CA ALA A 30 25.94 -3.94 8.74
C ALA A 30 24.77 -4.94 8.75
N GLN A 31 25.04 -6.20 9.12
CA GLN A 31 24.01 -7.23 9.26
C GLN A 31 23.06 -6.93 10.41
N GLN A 32 23.56 -6.46 11.54
CA GLN A 32 22.73 -6.05 12.67
C GLN A 32 21.82 -4.88 12.29
N GLN A 33 22.37 -3.88 11.59
CA GLN A 33 21.60 -2.74 11.08
C GLN A 33 20.49 -3.19 10.12
N LYS A 34 20.77 -4.10 9.19
CA LYS A 34 19.78 -4.67 8.27
C LYS A 34 18.68 -5.42 9.04
N ASN A 35 19.04 -6.26 9.99
CA ASN A 35 18.10 -7.03 10.80
C ASN A 35 17.18 -6.10 11.63
N ALA A 36 17.75 -5.07 12.25
CA ALA A 36 16.97 -4.09 13.01
C ALA A 36 15.97 -3.31 12.12
N ALA A 37 16.42 -2.88 10.93
CA ALA A 37 15.55 -2.20 9.97
C ALA A 37 14.41 -3.10 9.47
N SER A 38 14.70 -4.37 9.17
CA SER A 38 13.70 -5.36 8.76
C SER A 38 12.72 -5.67 9.88
N LEU A 39 13.18 -5.84 11.12
CA LEU A 39 12.32 -6.08 12.28
C LEU A 39 11.37 -4.90 12.50
N GLY A 40 11.88 -3.66 12.44
CA GLY A 40 11.05 -2.46 12.55
C GLY A 40 10.00 -2.39 11.45
N MET A 41 10.35 -2.74 10.22
CA MET A 41 9.42 -2.80 9.10
C MET A 41 8.33 -3.86 9.33
N TRP A 42 8.69 -5.06 9.75
CA TRP A 42 7.70 -6.10 10.04
C TRP A 42 6.74 -5.71 11.17
N LEU A 43 7.26 -5.08 12.25
CA LEU A 43 6.42 -4.60 13.34
C LEU A 43 5.43 -3.53 12.84
N PHE A 44 5.90 -2.59 12.01
CA PHE A 44 5.04 -1.60 11.38
C PHE A 44 3.96 -2.26 10.50
N LEU A 45 4.30 -3.22 9.64
CA LEU A 45 3.33 -3.92 8.80
C LEU A 45 2.25 -4.63 9.62
N VAL A 46 2.62 -5.25 10.74
CA VAL A 46 1.66 -5.91 11.67
C VAL A 46 0.69 -4.88 12.24
N THR A 47 1.14 -3.69 12.65
CA THR A 47 0.25 -2.64 13.16
C THR A 47 -0.73 -2.16 12.09
N GLU A 48 -0.30 -2.02 10.84
CA GLU A 48 -1.16 -1.63 9.72
C GLU A 48 -2.20 -2.70 9.38
N ILE A 49 -1.79 -3.98 9.40
CA ILE A 49 -2.72 -5.11 9.21
C ILE A 49 -3.80 -5.11 10.30
N MET A 50 -3.43 -4.88 11.55
CA MET A 50 -4.40 -4.80 12.66
C MET A 50 -5.33 -3.60 12.51
N PHE A 51 -4.81 -2.43 12.10
CA PHE A 51 -5.57 -1.21 11.89
C PHE A 51 -6.63 -1.40 10.79
N PHE A 52 -6.22 -1.83 9.58
CA PHE A 52 -7.16 -2.11 8.49
C PHE A 52 -8.06 -3.28 8.78
N GLY A 53 -7.56 -4.33 9.44
CA GLY A 53 -8.34 -5.49 9.88
C GLY A 53 -9.48 -5.11 10.82
N GLY A 54 -9.24 -4.17 11.73
CA GLY A 54 -10.29 -3.59 12.60
C GLY A 54 -11.39 -2.88 11.80
N MET A 55 -11.02 -2.09 10.78
CA MET A 55 -11.99 -1.44 9.88
C MET A 55 -12.78 -2.45 9.05
N PHE A 56 -12.13 -3.49 8.53
CA PHE A 56 -12.80 -4.58 7.80
C PHE A 56 -13.77 -5.33 8.70
N CYS A 57 -13.40 -5.62 9.95
CA CYS A 57 -14.25 -6.28 10.92
C CYS A 57 -15.50 -5.43 11.21
N ALA A 58 -15.32 -4.13 11.47
CA ALA A 58 -16.42 -3.21 11.67
C ALA A 58 -17.37 -3.18 10.45
N TYR A 59 -16.82 -3.07 9.25
CA TYR A 59 -17.60 -3.11 8.02
C TYR A 59 -18.40 -4.41 7.87
N LEU A 60 -17.80 -5.57 8.14
CA LEU A 60 -18.50 -6.87 8.05
C LEU A 60 -19.63 -6.99 9.05
N ILE A 61 -19.45 -6.53 10.29
CA ILE A 61 -20.49 -6.52 11.33
C ILE A 61 -21.69 -5.68 10.88
N TYR A 62 -21.47 -4.44 10.46
CA TYR A 62 -22.55 -3.57 10.01
C TYR A 62 -23.20 -4.06 8.72
N ARG A 63 -22.44 -4.66 7.81
CA ARG A 63 -22.98 -5.28 6.60
C ARG A 63 -23.95 -6.42 6.90
N VAL A 64 -23.66 -7.28 7.87
CA VAL A 64 -24.56 -8.38 8.27
C VAL A 64 -25.84 -7.81 8.90
N GLN A 65 -25.74 -6.73 9.67
CA GLN A 65 -26.89 -6.10 10.32
C GLN A 65 -27.80 -5.32 9.34
N HIS A 66 -27.20 -4.69 8.31
CA HIS A 66 -27.88 -3.79 7.36
C HIS A 66 -27.69 -4.21 5.91
N PHE A 67 -27.82 -5.51 5.62
CA PHE A 67 -27.48 -6.10 4.32
C PHE A 67 -28.12 -5.39 3.13
N ASN A 68 -29.43 -5.10 3.18
CA ASN A 68 -30.18 -4.46 2.08
C ASN A 68 -29.65 -3.05 1.78
N ALA A 69 -29.34 -2.26 2.81
CA ALA A 69 -28.80 -0.91 2.63
C ALA A 69 -27.39 -0.93 2.07
N PHE A 70 -26.54 -1.87 2.52
CA PHE A 70 -25.19 -2.04 2.02
C PHE A 70 -25.16 -2.56 0.58
N ALA A 71 -26.07 -3.48 0.23
CA ALA A 71 -26.21 -3.97 -1.14
C ALA A 71 -26.63 -2.85 -2.10
N ALA A 72 -27.66 -2.07 -1.76
CA ALA A 72 -28.14 -0.95 -2.57
C ALA A 72 -27.08 0.16 -2.71
N ALA A 73 -26.37 0.50 -1.62
CA ALA A 73 -25.32 1.51 -1.65
C ALA A 73 -24.09 1.06 -2.48
N SER A 74 -23.73 -0.23 -2.44
CA SER A 74 -22.62 -0.78 -3.23
C SER A 74 -22.88 -0.75 -4.74
N GLN A 75 -24.15 -0.82 -5.19
CA GLN A 75 -24.53 -0.68 -6.61
C GLN A 75 -24.20 0.71 -7.18
N GLN A 76 -24.09 1.72 -6.32
CA GLN A 76 -23.69 3.07 -6.72
C GLN A 76 -22.18 3.20 -7.01
N LEU A 77 -21.38 2.16 -6.75
CA LEU A 77 -19.94 2.16 -7.01
C LEU A 77 -19.65 1.62 -8.42
N ASP A 78 -18.77 2.29 -9.16
CA ASP A 78 -18.37 1.85 -10.51
C ASP A 78 -17.31 0.75 -10.42
N ILE A 79 -17.75 -0.50 -10.71
CA ILE A 79 -16.86 -1.67 -10.75
C ILE A 79 -15.75 -1.53 -11.78
N ARG A 80 -16.02 -0.88 -12.92
CA ARG A 80 -15.03 -0.74 -14.00
C ARG A 80 -13.85 0.10 -13.54
N MET A 81 -14.13 1.21 -12.83
CA MET A 81 -13.08 2.05 -12.24
C MET A 81 -12.31 1.29 -11.15
N GLY A 82 -13.02 0.54 -10.29
CA GLY A 82 -12.38 -0.29 -9.26
C GLY A 82 -11.50 -1.40 -9.84
N ALA A 83 -11.98 -2.11 -10.86
CA ALA A 83 -11.23 -3.17 -11.54
C ALA A 83 -10.00 -2.61 -12.28
N PHE A 84 -10.13 -1.47 -12.97
CA PHE A 84 -9.03 -0.78 -13.61
C PHE A 84 -7.95 -0.39 -12.58
N ASN A 85 -8.34 0.21 -11.47
CA ASN A 85 -7.43 0.56 -10.38
C ASN A 85 -6.72 -0.67 -9.79
N THR A 86 -7.43 -1.79 -9.65
CA THR A 86 -6.81 -3.06 -9.21
C THR A 86 -5.75 -3.54 -10.19
N ALA A 87 -6.04 -3.50 -11.50
CA ALA A 87 -5.06 -3.87 -12.52
C ALA A 87 -3.83 -2.95 -12.51
N VAL A 88 -4.03 -1.64 -12.36
CA VAL A 88 -2.93 -0.65 -12.23
C VAL A 88 -2.04 -0.97 -11.04
N LEU A 89 -2.60 -1.30 -9.87
CA LEU A 89 -1.83 -1.63 -8.69
C LEU A 89 -1.08 -2.96 -8.83
N LEU A 90 -1.68 -3.99 -9.43
CA LEU A 90 -0.99 -5.26 -9.71
C LEU A 90 0.25 -5.06 -10.59
N VAL A 91 0.13 -4.23 -11.65
CA VAL A 91 1.28 -3.86 -12.49
C VAL A 91 2.31 -3.05 -11.69
N SER A 92 1.86 -2.14 -10.85
CA SER A 92 2.72 -1.36 -9.95
C SER A 92 3.49 -2.25 -8.98
N SER A 93 2.83 -3.24 -8.38
CA SER A 93 3.46 -4.24 -7.50
C SER A 93 4.58 -5.00 -8.22
N LEU A 94 4.35 -5.40 -9.48
CA LEU A 94 5.39 -6.02 -10.31
C LEU A 94 6.58 -5.08 -10.55
N THR A 95 6.33 -3.80 -10.83
CA THR A 95 7.44 -2.84 -11.06
C THR A 95 8.28 -2.62 -9.82
N VAL A 96 7.71 -2.68 -8.62
CA VAL A 96 8.45 -2.63 -7.34
C VAL A 96 9.37 -3.85 -7.19
N VAL A 97 8.90 -5.06 -7.48
CA VAL A 97 9.74 -6.28 -7.46
C VAL A 97 10.92 -6.14 -8.42
N LEU A 98 10.68 -5.62 -9.63
CA LEU A 98 11.74 -5.39 -10.61
C LEU A 98 12.72 -4.29 -10.16
N ALA A 99 12.24 -3.27 -9.43
CA ALA A 99 13.09 -2.24 -8.84
C ALA A 99 14.03 -2.82 -7.76
N VAL A 100 13.50 -3.65 -6.85
CA VAL A 100 14.32 -4.35 -5.83
C VAL A 100 15.38 -5.22 -6.52
N LYS A 101 14.98 -5.99 -7.54
CA LYS A 101 15.93 -6.82 -8.30
C LYS A 101 17.00 -6.00 -9.03
N ALA A 102 16.63 -4.85 -9.60
CA ALA A 102 17.57 -3.94 -10.24
C ALA A 102 18.55 -3.33 -9.22
N ALA A 103 18.11 -3.06 -7.99
CA ALA A 103 18.97 -2.59 -6.91
C ALA A 103 19.98 -3.66 -6.48
N GLU A 104 19.53 -4.91 -6.29
CA GLU A 104 20.36 -6.07 -5.95
C GLU A 104 21.48 -6.30 -6.98
N VAL A 105 21.15 -6.20 -8.29
CA VAL A 105 22.11 -6.39 -9.39
C VAL A 105 22.96 -5.13 -9.66
N GLY A 106 22.67 -3.99 -9.01
CA GLY A 106 23.40 -2.75 -9.18
C GLY A 106 23.09 -1.99 -10.49
N LYS A 107 21.97 -2.32 -11.17
CA LYS A 107 21.57 -1.65 -12.43
C LYS A 107 20.83 -0.35 -12.15
N ARG A 108 21.56 0.71 -11.79
CA ARG A 108 21.02 2.01 -11.39
C ARG A 108 19.98 2.60 -12.34
N LYS A 109 20.21 2.57 -13.67
CA LYS A 109 19.26 3.15 -14.65
C LYS A 109 17.92 2.44 -14.65
N LEU A 110 17.93 1.10 -14.53
CA LEU A 110 16.71 0.29 -14.45
C LEU A 110 15.98 0.50 -13.12
N LEU A 111 16.73 0.58 -12.00
CA LEU A 111 16.19 0.89 -10.70
C LEU A 111 15.40 2.20 -10.72
N VAL A 112 16.01 3.30 -11.18
CA VAL A 112 15.34 4.60 -11.28
C VAL A 112 14.12 4.52 -12.20
N GLY A 113 14.22 3.84 -13.34
CA GLY A 113 13.12 3.65 -14.28
C GLY A 113 11.92 2.94 -13.64
N TYR A 114 12.16 1.82 -12.95
CA TYR A 114 11.08 1.08 -12.27
C TYR A 114 10.44 1.86 -11.12
N LEU A 115 11.23 2.58 -10.31
CA LEU A 115 10.71 3.44 -9.25
C LEU A 115 9.82 4.56 -9.80
N LEU A 116 10.22 5.22 -10.90
CA LEU A 116 9.40 6.23 -11.56
C LEU A 116 8.10 5.66 -12.13
N VAL A 117 8.16 4.49 -12.77
CA VAL A 117 6.95 3.80 -13.28
C VAL A 117 6.01 3.46 -12.12
N THR A 118 6.52 2.99 -10.98
CA THR A 118 5.73 2.73 -9.77
C THR A 118 5.00 4.00 -9.30
N VAL A 119 5.71 5.13 -9.20
CA VAL A 119 5.12 6.42 -8.82
C VAL A 119 4.03 6.85 -9.81
N LEU A 120 4.28 6.74 -11.12
CA LEU A 120 3.28 7.08 -12.15
C LEU A 120 2.01 6.23 -12.03
N LEU A 121 2.15 4.93 -11.82
CA LEU A 121 1.01 4.02 -11.63
C LEU A 121 0.25 4.34 -10.33
N GLY A 122 0.95 4.63 -9.23
CA GLY A 122 0.34 5.09 -7.97
C GLY A 122 -0.42 6.41 -8.12
N LEU A 123 0.14 7.38 -8.84
CA LEU A 123 -0.55 8.63 -9.17
C LEU A 123 -1.76 8.40 -10.06
N THR A 124 -1.69 7.49 -11.05
CA THR A 124 -2.82 7.11 -11.89
C THR A 124 -3.97 6.57 -11.03
N PHE A 125 -3.67 5.68 -10.07
CA PHE A 125 -4.65 5.19 -9.10
C PHE A 125 -5.32 6.35 -8.34
N LEU A 126 -4.54 7.28 -7.79
CA LEU A 126 -5.04 8.43 -7.02
C LEU A 126 -5.91 9.35 -7.87
N VAL A 127 -5.55 9.58 -9.12
CA VAL A 127 -6.34 10.41 -10.06
C VAL A 127 -7.70 9.76 -10.34
N VAL A 128 -7.74 8.45 -10.63
CA VAL A 128 -9.00 7.73 -10.86
C VAL A 128 -9.87 7.76 -9.61
N LYS A 129 -9.29 7.57 -8.42
CA LYS A 129 -10.02 7.71 -7.14
C LYS A 129 -10.51 9.12 -6.90
N GLY A 130 -9.75 10.12 -7.28
CA GLY A 130 -10.18 11.52 -7.23
C GLY A 130 -11.43 11.79 -8.07
N PHE A 131 -11.52 11.25 -9.28
CA PHE A 131 -12.71 11.34 -10.12
C PHE A 131 -13.91 10.62 -9.49
N GLU A 132 -13.71 9.41 -8.93
CA GLU A 132 -14.76 8.68 -8.24
C GLU A 132 -15.29 9.44 -7.01
N TYR A 133 -14.40 10.04 -6.22
CA TYR A 133 -14.79 10.87 -5.07
C TYR A 133 -15.56 12.13 -5.51
N ARG A 134 -15.10 12.80 -6.55
CA ARG A 134 -15.79 13.98 -7.10
C ARG A 134 -17.22 13.64 -7.50
N GLU A 135 -17.44 12.52 -8.18
CA GLU A 135 -18.78 12.04 -8.55
C GLU A 135 -19.67 11.84 -7.31
N LYS A 136 -19.12 11.27 -6.20
CA LYS A 136 -19.88 11.09 -4.95
C LYS A 136 -20.20 12.42 -4.27
N PHE A 137 -19.29 13.42 -4.36
CA PHE A 137 -19.59 14.78 -3.89
C PHE A 137 -20.72 15.44 -4.68
N GLU A 138 -20.71 15.33 -5.98
CA GLU A 138 -21.75 15.91 -6.87
C GLU A 138 -23.11 15.26 -6.64
N LYS A 139 -23.15 13.95 -6.34
CA LYS A 139 -24.38 13.19 -6.02
C LYS A 139 -24.85 13.33 -4.58
N HIS A 140 -24.25 14.14 -3.75
CA HIS A 140 -24.55 14.29 -2.31
C HIS A 140 -24.52 12.98 -1.50
N HIS A 141 -23.67 12.03 -1.89
CA HIS A 141 -23.46 10.76 -1.18
C HIS A 141 -22.34 10.85 -0.11
N VAL A 142 -21.86 12.05 0.18
CA VAL A 142 -20.89 12.27 1.26
C VAL A 142 -21.63 12.33 2.59
N PRO A 143 -21.23 11.55 3.61
CA PRO A 143 -21.85 11.55 4.92
C PRO A 143 -21.85 12.94 5.54
N GLY A 144 -22.97 13.36 6.13
CA GLY A 144 -23.14 14.65 6.78
C GLY A 144 -24.50 15.30 6.53
N ALA A 145 -24.62 16.59 6.88
CA ALA A 145 -25.88 17.34 6.86
C ALA A 145 -26.56 17.44 5.46
N THR A 146 -25.80 17.22 4.39
CA THR A 146 -26.28 17.28 3.00
C THR A 146 -26.49 15.91 2.36
N PHE A 147 -26.33 14.82 3.12
CA PHE A 147 -26.49 13.46 2.60
C PHE A 147 -27.90 13.22 2.07
N LYS A 148 -28.02 12.77 0.83
CA LYS A 148 -29.27 12.40 0.17
C LYS A 148 -29.08 11.06 -0.52
N PHE A 149 -29.90 10.09 -0.14
CA PHE A 149 -29.95 8.77 -0.75
C PHE A 149 -31.40 8.43 -1.07
N THR A 150 -31.81 8.63 -2.33
CA THR A 150 -33.20 8.52 -2.78
C THR A 150 -33.40 7.42 -3.82
N ASP A 151 -32.33 6.94 -4.48
CA ASP A 151 -32.45 6.08 -5.64
C ASP A 151 -31.99 4.66 -5.32
N THR A 152 -32.96 3.82 -4.92
CA THR A 152 -32.73 2.40 -4.66
C THR A 152 -33.69 1.59 -5.53
N PHE A 153 -33.16 1.17 -6.68
CA PHE A 153 -33.82 0.19 -7.53
C PHE A 153 -32.98 -1.10 -7.53
N ASP A 154 -33.66 -2.27 -7.46
CA ASP A 154 -33.00 -3.55 -7.72
C ASP A 154 -32.73 -3.70 -9.22
N ASP A 155 -32.00 -4.77 -9.61
CA ASP A 155 -31.69 -5.08 -11.01
C ASP A 155 -32.96 -5.27 -11.89
N ASN A 156 -34.13 -5.43 -11.27
CA ASN A 156 -35.44 -5.57 -11.90
C ASN A 156 -36.25 -4.25 -11.92
N GLY A 157 -35.65 -3.14 -11.49
CA GLY A 157 -36.30 -1.83 -11.45
C GLY A 157 -37.30 -1.67 -10.29
N LYS A 158 -37.32 -2.56 -9.29
CA LYS A 158 -38.19 -2.49 -8.13
C LYS A 158 -37.54 -1.64 -7.06
N GLN A 159 -38.25 -0.65 -6.54
CA GLN A 159 -37.78 0.21 -5.46
C GLN A 159 -37.57 -0.60 -4.17
N ILE A 160 -36.33 -0.60 -3.65
CA ILE A 160 -36.01 -1.20 -2.35
C ILE A 160 -36.12 -0.08 -1.30
N PRO A 161 -36.99 -0.22 -0.29
CA PRO A 161 -37.05 0.74 0.81
C PRO A 161 -35.74 0.61 1.63
N VAL A 162 -34.87 1.59 1.52
CA VAL A 162 -33.62 1.65 2.27
C VAL A 162 -33.67 2.82 3.25
N ASN A 163 -33.29 2.56 4.50
CA ASN A 163 -33.15 3.59 5.49
C ASN A 163 -31.95 4.50 5.13
N PRO A 164 -32.14 5.80 4.88
CA PRO A 164 -31.04 6.70 4.51
C PRO A 164 -29.86 6.70 5.50
N LYS A 165 -30.12 6.54 6.79
CA LYS A 165 -29.08 6.47 7.83
C LYS A 165 -28.18 5.24 7.70
N GLU A 166 -28.74 4.11 7.25
CA GLU A 166 -27.96 2.88 7.03
C GLU A 166 -27.11 2.98 5.77
N ALA A 167 -27.61 3.65 4.71
CA ALA A 167 -26.83 3.97 3.53
C ALA A 167 -25.72 4.98 3.87
N GLU A 168 -25.99 5.98 4.71
CA GLU A 168 -24.98 6.93 5.19
C GLU A 168 -23.85 6.23 5.96
N LEU A 169 -24.18 5.20 6.76
CA LEU A 169 -23.21 4.38 7.47
C LEU A 169 -22.28 3.64 6.49
N PHE A 170 -22.84 3.06 5.40
CA PHE A 170 -22.04 2.45 4.35
C PHE A 170 -21.06 3.44 3.74
N PHE A 171 -21.52 4.63 3.33
CA PHE A 171 -20.64 5.65 2.74
C PHE A 171 -19.60 6.17 3.74
N SER A 172 -19.95 6.27 5.03
CA SER A 172 -19.00 6.64 6.08
C SER A 172 -17.85 5.64 6.17
N LEU A 173 -18.15 4.34 6.20
CA LEU A 173 -17.14 3.28 6.20
C LEU A 173 -16.37 3.22 4.88
N TYR A 174 -17.04 3.41 3.75
CA TYR A 174 -16.40 3.49 2.44
C TYR A 174 -15.37 4.62 2.39
N PHE A 175 -15.72 5.86 2.77
CA PHE A 175 -14.79 6.98 2.77
C PHE A 175 -13.68 6.82 3.81
N ALA A 176 -13.97 6.25 4.99
CA ALA A 176 -12.95 5.98 5.99
C ALA A 176 -11.90 4.98 5.48
N MET A 177 -12.32 3.81 4.99
CA MET A 177 -11.40 2.77 4.51
C MET A 177 -10.64 3.18 3.26
N THR A 178 -11.35 3.70 2.24
CA THR A 178 -10.69 4.10 0.99
C THR A 178 -9.89 5.39 1.14
N GLY A 179 -10.28 6.31 2.01
CA GLY A 179 -9.55 7.53 2.34
C GLY A 179 -8.24 7.24 3.07
N MET A 180 -8.27 6.35 4.07
CA MET A 180 -7.05 5.89 4.75
C MET A 180 -6.12 5.16 3.80
N HIS A 181 -6.65 4.30 2.92
CA HIS A 181 -5.85 3.67 1.87
C HIS A 181 -5.24 4.71 0.91
N ALA A 182 -6.00 5.70 0.45
CA ALA A 182 -5.49 6.77 -0.40
C ALA A 182 -4.39 7.60 0.30
N LEU A 183 -4.50 7.84 1.61
CA LEU A 183 -3.45 8.49 2.40
C LEU A 183 -2.15 7.67 2.37
N HIS A 184 -2.23 6.34 2.57
CA HIS A 184 -1.07 5.44 2.48
C HIS A 184 -0.47 5.45 1.07
N MET A 185 -1.30 5.50 0.02
CA MET A 185 -0.83 5.63 -1.36
C MET A 185 -0.07 6.95 -1.60
N ILE A 186 -0.54 8.07 -1.05
CA ILE A 186 0.16 9.37 -1.14
C ILE A 186 1.52 9.32 -0.44
N ILE A 187 1.55 8.78 0.79
CA ILE A 187 2.80 8.59 1.55
C ILE A 187 3.77 7.70 0.77
N GLY A 188 3.26 6.59 0.22
CA GLY A 188 4.05 5.66 -0.59
C GLY A 188 4.62 6.30 -1.84
N CYS A 189 3.82 7.04 -2.62
CA CYS A 189 4.31 7.79 -3.80
C CYS A 189 5.41 8.80 -3.41
N GLY A 190 5.25 9.49 -2.28
CA GLY A 190 6.27 10.39 -1.73
C GLY A 190 7.57 9.64 -1.39
N LEU A 191 7.45 8.51 -0.68
CA LEU A 191 8.58 7.66 -0.32
C LEU A 191 9.34 7.16 -1.56
N PHE A 192 8.63 6.60 -2.55
CA PHE A 192 9.24 6.11 -3.79
C PHE A 192 9.87 7.23 -4.62
N THR A 193 9.32 8.44 -4.59
CA THR A 193 9.91 9.61 -5.24
C THR A 193 11.25 9.96 -4.60
N VAL A 194 11.33 9.99 -3.27
CA VAL A 194 12.58 10.23 -2.53
C VAL A 194 13.60 9.14 -2.83
N LEU A 195 13.20 7.87 -2.83
CA LEU A 195 14.08 6.74 -3.18
C LEU A 195 14.59 6.85 -4.62
N ALA A 196 13.75 7.27 -5.57
CA ALA A 196 14.16 7.47 -6.97
C ALA A 196 15.22 8.57 -7.09
N VAL A 197 15.09 9.68 -6.35
CA VAL A 197 16.09 10.76 -6.30
C VAL A 197 17.43 10.24 -5.72
N PHE A 198 17.39 9.48 -4.62
CA PHE A 198 18.60 8.89 -4.04
C PHE A 198 19.23 7.84 -4.96
N ALA A 199 18.41 7.02 -5.62
CA ALA A 199 18.89 6.08 -6.64
C ALA A 199 19.54 6.81 -7.80
N TRP A 200 18.95 7.92 -8.27
CA TRP A 200 19.53 8.74 -9.33
C TRP A 200 20.86 9.37 -8.91
N ARG A 201 21.02 9.76 -7.65
CA ARG A 201 22.28 10.25 -7.10
C ARG A 201 23.32 9.15 -6.87
N GLY A 202 22.95 7.87 -7.00
CA GLY A 202 23.87 6.73 -6.83
C GLY A 202 24.11 6.32 -5.39
N HIS A 203 23.16 6.61 -4.51
CA HIS A 203 23.28 6.31 -3.09
C HIS A 203 23.16 4.80 -2.78
N TYR A 204 22.53 4.03 -3.69
CA TYR A 204 22.32 2.59 -3.52
C TYR A 204 23.34 1.77 -4.28
N SER A 205 23.78 0.67 -3.65
CA SER A 205 24.73 -0.28 -4.19
C SER A 205 24.25 -1.72 -3.91
N PRO A 206 24.80 -2.76 -4.57
CA PRO A 206 24.44 -4.14 -4.29
C PRO A 206 24.59 -4.56 -2.82
N GLY A 207 25.46 -3.88 -2.06
CA GLY A 207 25.64 -4.10 -0.63
C GLY A 207 24.71 -3.27 0.28
N TYR A 208 24.01 -2.26 -0.27
CA TYR A 208 23.14 -1.36 0.50
C TYR A 208 21.90 -0.96 -0.29
N TYR A 209 20.87 -1.79 -0.24
CA TYR A 209 19.57 -1.56 -0.87
C TYR A 209 18.37 -1.85 0.06
N THR A 210 18.64 -2.10 1.34
CA THR A 210 17.61 -2.36 2.39
C THR A 210 16.47 -1.34 2.40
N PRO A 211 16.70 -0.01 2.22
CA PRO A 211 15.58 0.95 2.15
C PRO A 211 14.61 0.68 1.01
N ILE A 212 15.10 0.16 -0.13
CA ILE A 212 14.27 -0.18 -1.30
C ILE A 212 13.46 -1.45 -1.01
N GLU A 213 14.08 -2.46 -0.36
CA GLU A 213 13.39 -3.69 0.09
C GLU A 213 12.24 -3.35 1.04
N ASN A 214 12.51 -2.56 2.08
CA ASN A 214 11.51 -2.17 3.07
C ASN A 214 10.37 -1.33 2.46
N ALA A 215 10.69 -0.39 1.59
CA ALA A 215 9.67 0.36 0.85
C ALA A 215 8.84 -0.56 -0.06
N GLY A 216 9.45 -1.57 -0.65
CA GLY A 216 8.76 -2.60 -1.43
C GLY A 216 7.76 -3.38 -0.59
N LEU A 217 8.13 -3.83 0.61
CA LEU A 217 7.22 -4.49 1.55
C LEU A 217 6.02 -3.61 1.93
N TYR A 218 6.28 -2.32 2.21
CA TYR A 218 5.22 -1.34 2.46
C TYR A 218 4.24 -1.24 1.29
N TRP A 219 4.76 -1.08 0.05
CA TRP A 219 3.93 -0.95 -1.15
C TRP A 219 3.07 -2.19 -1.39
N HIS A 220 3.65 -3.38 -1.23
CA HIS A 220 2.91 -4.64 -1.37
C HIS A 220 1.79 -4.76 -0.33
N LEU A 221 2.00 -4.33 0.92
CA LEU A 221 0.94 -4.30 1.91
C LEU A 221 -0.22 -3.38 1.47
N VAL A 222 0.10 -2.16 1.00
CA VAL A 222 -0.91 -1.21 0.53
C VAL A 222 -1.69 -1.80 -0.65
N ASP A 223 -1.01 -2.43 -1.61
CA ASP A 223 -1.65 -3.11 -2.74
C ASP A 223 -2.57 -4.26 -2.29
N ILE A 224 -2.13 -5.09 -1.34
CA ILE A 224 -2.92 -6.19 -0.78
C ILE A 224 -4.18 -5.64 -0.09
N ILE A 225 -4.08 -4.56 0.68
CA ILE A 225 -5.23 -3.92 1.30
C ILE A 225 -6.26 -3.52 0.25
N TRP A 226 -5.84 -2.98 -0.91
CA TRP A 226 -6.76 -2.65 -2.00
C TRP A 226 -7.41 -3.89 -2.61
N ILE A 227 -6.66 -4.97 -2.80
CA ILE A 227 -7.19 -6.25 -3.31
C ILE A 227 -8.32 -6.79 -2.41
N TYR A 228 -8.27 -6.55 -1.10
CA TYR A 228 -9.37 -6.86 -0.17
C TYR A 228 -10.49 -5.82 -0.21
N LEU A 229 -10.17 -4.52 -0.30
CA LEU A 229 -11.16 -3.44 -0.36
C LEU A 229 -12.06 -3.54 -1.59
N PHE A 230 -11.48 -3.86 -2.73
CA PHE A 230 -12.22 -3.91 -3.99
C PHE A 230 -13.39 -4.91 -3.95
N PRO A 231 -13.21 -6.22 -3.69
CA PRO A 231 -14.35 -7.14 -3.61
C PRO A 231 -15.27 -6.84 -2.44
N LEU A 232 -14.72 -6.37 -1.32
CA LEU A 232 -15.49 -6.07 -0.11
C LEU A 232 -16.50 -4.94 -0.31
N LEU A 233 -16.17 -3.93 -1.11
CA LEU A 233 -17.01 -2.75 -1.33
C LEU A 233 -17.81 -2.81 -2.64
N TYR A 234 -17.23 -3.35 -3.72
CA TYR A 234 -17.79 -3.22 -5.07
C TYR A 234 -18.52 -4.47 -5.59
N LEU A 235 -18.26 -5.67 -5.02
CA LEU A 235 -18.79 -6.93 -5.58
C LEU A 235 -19.94 -7.55 -4.79
N ILE A 236 -20.38 -6.94 -3.70
CA ILE A 236 -21.29 -7.55 -2.72
C ILE A 236 -22.67 -7.88 -3.26
N SER A 237 -23.24 -7.04 -4.11
CA SER A 237 -24.66 -7.12 -4.51
C SER A 237 -24.91 -7.82 -5.84
N ARG A 238 -23.89 -8.39 -6.48
CA ARG A 238 -23.99 -8.87 -7.87
C ARG A 238 -24.09 -10.39 -8.02
N HIS A 239 -24.30 -11.12 -6.94
CA HIS A 239 -24.47 -12.57 -6.94
C HIS A 239 -25.77 -13.05 -6.23
N SER A 240 -26.74 -12.18 -6.03
CA SER A 240 -28.08 -12.54 -5.52
C SER A 240 -29.15 -12.37 -6.56
#